data_8097a4e3fc34beb321329c59a2a9e15e
#
_entry.id   8097a4e3fc34beb321329c59a2a9e15e
#
_cell.length_a   1.000
_cell.length_b   1.000
_cell.length_c   1.000
_cell.angle_alpha   90.00
_cell.angle_beta   90.00
_cell.angle_gamma   90.00
#
_symmetry.space_group_name_H-M   'P 1'
#
loop_
_entity.id
_entity.type
_entity.pdbx_description
1 polymer ?
#
loop_
_entity_poly.entity_id
_entity_poly.type
_entity_poly.pdbx_seq_one_letter_code
_entity_poly.pdbx_strand_id
1 'polypeptide(L)'
;MDISFYTGAGGGVWSLEECARWAKAHDFDAIRLSAGGVADPETVLREGPDEINDTLKAHGLYLAGLAAHNNLLDDDPEKRDAAASRLHKAIEAASRLGTPAVITHAGSPVGFRFYGGYSAPPGNPSDRSTELVGRFKERFTPIVKLAEEKGVKIALDVAVRMGNIACNPQMWERVLDAVPSDSLGLSCDPSHWLWMMILPPEDAIRAFAGKWYYADVKDCEVSREMLFRQGIIGNWWWQYRVPGRGQLNWGTIIGALLESGYDYVLCVENEDHGLPGLAGIDLGGRHLRQFLPKKGEPYDRPPGFWKVE
;
A
#
# COMPACT_ATOMS: atom_id res chain seq x y z
N MET A 1 6.09 2.71 15.39
CA MET A 1 5.67 3.11 14.01
C MET A 1 5.81 4.60 13.82
N ASP A 2 6.33 5.02 12.69
CA ASP A 2 6.37 6.42 12.26
C ASP A 2 5.12 6.76 11.42
N ILE A 3 4.86 8.05 11.21
CA ILE A 3 3.78 8.50 10.32
C ILE A 3 4.39 9.15 9.08
N SER A 4 3.96 8.65 7.92
CA SER A 4 4.29 9.20 6.61
C SER A 4 3.03 9.57 5.83
N PHE A 5 3.19 10.18 4.68
CA PHE A 5 2.09 10.37 3.74
C PHE A 5 2.54 10.13 2.29
N TYR A 6 1.56 9.82 1.45
CA TYR A 6 1.79 9.62 0.03
C TYR A 6 1.59 10.92 -0.74
N THR A 7 2.63 11.39 -1.40
CA THR A 7 2.58 12.65 -2.16
C THR A 7 1.68 12.57 -3.40
N GLY A 8 1.52 11.37 -3.98
CA GLY A 8 0.67 11.16 -5.15
C GLY A 8 -0.84 11.27 -4.88
N ALA A 9 -1.27 11.17 -3.62
CA ALA A 9 -2.68 11.26 -3.23
C ALA A 9 -3.10 12.67 -2.75
N GLY A 10 -2.20 13.65 -2.78
CA GLY A 10 -2.44 14.98 -2.22
C GLY A 10 -2.96 16.05 -3.19
N GLY A 11 -3.08 15.75 -4.48
CA GLY A 11 -3.75 16.62 -5.47
C GLY A 11 -3.06 17.95 -5.80
N GLY A 12 -1.77 18.13 -5.52
CA GLY A 12 -1.00 19.33 -5.85
C GLY A 12 0.33 19.02 -6.53
N VAL A 13 0.77 19.88 -7.42
CA VAL A 13 2.14 19.85 -7.99
C VAL A 13 3.05 20.59 -7.00
N TRP A 14 3.56 19.86 -6.02
CA TRP A 14 4.49 20.40 -5.03
C TRP A 14 5.89 19.89 -5.36
N SER A 15 6.88 20.78 -5.22
CA SER A 15 8.27 20.34 -5.23
C SER A 15 8.57 19.47 -4.00
N LEU A 16 9.62 18.67 -4.09
CA LEU A 16 10.04 17.85 -2.94
C LEU A 16 10.36 18.70 -1.71
N GLU A 17 10.99 19.86 -1.92
CA GLU A 17 11.32 20.82 -0.85
C GLU A 17 10.06 21.38 -0.15
N GLU A 18 9.01 21.70 -0.92
CA GLU A 18 7.73 22.16 -0.35
C GLU A 18 7.05 21.05 0.44
N CYS A 19 7.02 19.82 -0.10
CA CYS A 19 6.50 18.66 0.60
C CYS A 19 7.26 18.39 1.91
N ALA A 20 8.59 18.43 1.88
CA ALA A 20 9.42 18.15 3.04
C ALA A 20 9.24 19.22 4.14
N ARG A 21 9.21 20.50 3.76
CA ARG A 21 8.95 21.61 4.69
C ARG A 21 7.57 21.50 5.34
N TRP A 22 6.55 21.18 4.54
CA TRP A 22 5.20 20.99 5.04
C TRP A 22 5.11 19.78 5.98
N ALA A 23 5.68 18.64 5.59
CA ALA A 23 5.73 17.43 6.40
C ALA A 23 6.34 17.68 7.78
N LYS A 24 7.48 18.38 7.81
CA LYS A 24 8.14 18.75 9.05
C LYS A 24 7.29 19.65 9.94
N ALA A 25 6.59 20.62 9.35
CA ALA A 25 5.72 21.55 10.08
C ALA A 25 4.45 20.86 10.65
N HIS A 26 4.10 19.67 10.14
CA HIS A 26 2.92 18.90 10.54
C HIS A 26 3.25 17.56 11.22
N ASP A 27 4.47 17.44 11.81
CA ASP A 27 4.92 16.29 12.59
C ASP A 27 4.91 14.95 11.85
N PHE A 28 5.10 14.96 10.53
CA PHE A 28 5.38 13.74 9.78
C PHE A 28 6.84 13.34 9.94
N ASP A 29 7.08 12.03 9.91
CA ASP A 29 8.40 11.42 10.09
C ASP A 29 9.06 11.07 8.75
N ALA A 30 8.24 10.80 7.74
CA ALA A 30 8.68 10.33 6.43
C ALA A 30 7.71 10.71 5.31
N ILE A 31 8.15 10.50 4.07
CA ILE A 31 7.35 10.70 2.87
C ILE A 31 7.40 9.43 2.00
N ARG A 32 6.29 9.06 1.37
CA ARG A 32 6.27 8.10 0.25
C ARG A 32 6.19 8.86 -1.06
N LEU A 33 7.07 8.54 -2.01
CA LEU A 33 7.07 9.10 -3.36
C LEU A 33 6.50 8.10 -4.38
N SER A 34 6.02 8.62 -5.51
CA SER A 34 5.74 7.80 -6.69
C SER A 34 7.04 7.51 -7.44
N ALA A 35 7.13 6.32 -8.05
CA ALA A 35 8.17 5.99 -9.03
C ALA A 35 7.92 6.73 -10.35
N GLY A 36 8.12 8.03 -10.32
CA GLY A 36 7.88 9.01 -11.37
C GLY A 36 8.11 10.43 -10.83
N GLY A 37 8.05 11.43 -11.67
CA GLY A 37 8.33 12.80 -11.26
C GLY A 37 9.73 12.96 -10.64
N VAL A 38 9.79 13.48 -9.41
CA VAL A 38 11.08 13.69 -8.72
C VAL A 38 11.82 12.38 -8.39
N ALA A 39 11.11 11.27 -8.21
CA ALA A 39 11.69 9.95 -7.97
C ALA A 39 11.54 9.02 -9.19
N ASP A 40 11.63 9.60 -10.40
CA ASP A 40 11.66 8.80 -11.62
C ASP A 40 12.85 7.83 -11.60
N PRO A 41 12.61 6.51 -11.72
CA PRO A 41 13.64 5.50 -11.59
C PRO A 41 14.81 5.67 -12.56
N GLU A 42 14.54 6.07 -13.81
CA GLU A 42 15.61 6.28 -14.78
C GLU A 42 16.50 7.47 -14.40
N THR A 43 15.90 8.54 -13.90
CA THR A 43 16.61 9.70 -13.40
C THR A 43 17.45 9.38 -12.18
N VAL A 44 16.88 8.69 -11.18
CA VAL A 44 17.60 8.23 -9.97
C VAL A 44 18.78 7.31 -10.35
N LEU A 45 18.58 6.41 -11.30
CA LEU A 45 19.64 5.51 -11.75
C LEU A 45 20.75 6.22 -12.54
N ARG A 46 20.45 7.31 -13.21
CA ARG A 46 21.41 8.11 -13.98
C ARG A 46 22.14 9.15 -13.11
N GLU A 47 21.41 9.90 -12.29
CA GLU A 47 21.91 11.08 -11.59
C GLU A 47 22.26 10.82 -10.12
N GLY A 48 21.74 9.73 -9.55
CA GLY A 48 21.95 9.35 -8.16
C GLY A 48 20.81 9.75 -7.24
N PRO A 49 20.87 9.33 -5.97
CA PRO A 49 19.82 9.57 -4.99
C PRO A 49 20.00 10.86 -4.17
N ASP A 50 21.12 11.57 -4.33
CA ASP A 50 21.60 12.58 -3.36
C ASP A 50 20.63 13.75 -3.23
N GLU A 51 20.09 14.27 -4.33
CA GLU A 51 19.16 15.40 -4.30
C GLU A 51 17.90 15.07 -3.44
N ILE A 52 17.37 13.88 -3.61
CA ILE A 52 16.17 13.44 -2.85
C ILE A 52 16.53 13.22 -1.38
N ASN A 53 17.62 12.48 -1.13
CA ASN A 53 18.00 12.11 0.22
C ASN A 53 18.45 13.32 1.04
N ASP A 54 19.23 14.23 0.45
CA ASP A 54 19.69 15.44 1.12
C ASP A 54 18.52 16.39 1.44
N THR A 55 17.58 16.55 0.51
CA THR A 55 16.37 17.35 0.76
C THR A 55 15.58 16.79 1.94
N LEU A 56 15.30 15.49 1.96
CA LEU A 56 14.54 14.88 3.05
C LEU A 56 15.30 14.98 4.38
N LYS A 57 16.60 14.68 4.36
CA LYS A 57 17.46 14.74 5.55
C LYS A 57 17.58 16.16 6.13
N ALA A 58 17.63 17.20 5.29
CA ALA A 58 17.67 18.60 5.73
C ALA A 58 16.43 18.98 6.59
N HIS A 59 15.30 18.30 6.34
CA HIS A 59 14.08 18.47 7.13
C HIS A 59 13.89 17.41 8.23
N GLY A 60 14.87 16.51 8.44
CA GLY A 60 14.77 15.42 9.42
C GLY A 60 13.76 14.35 9.05
N LEU A 61 13.56 14.13 7.76
CA LEU A 61 12.65 13.14 7.17
C LEU A 61 13.45 12.03 6.47
N TYR A 62 12.75 10.94 6.14
CA TYR A 62 13.29 9.88 5.30
C TYR A 62 12.26 9.42 4.25
N LEU A 63 12.74 8.70 3.23
CA LEU A 63 11.88 8.09 2.21
C LEU A 63 11.32 6.77 2.73
N ALA A 64 10.01 6.72 3.02
CA ALA A 64 9.36 5.56 3.59
C ALA A 64 9.07 4.44 2.58
N GLY A 65 8.95 4.78 1.31
CA GLY A 65 8.67 3.81 0.26
C GLY A 65 8.55 4.47 -1.11
N LEU A 66 8.65 3.64 -2.13
CA LEU A 66 8.46 4.04 -3.53
C LEU A 66 7.23 3.35 -4.10
N ALA A 67 6.19 4.12 -4.42
CA ALA A 67 4.99 3.59 -5.06
C ALA A 67 5.24 3.38 -6.57
N ALA A 68 5.27 2.12 -6.97
CA ALA A 68 5.54 1.70 -8.34
C ALA A 68 4.41 0.77 -8.84
N HIS A 69 3.18 1.29 -8.86
CA HIS A 69 2.01 0.52 -9.27
C HIS A 69 2.09 0.11 -10.73
N ASN A 70 2.37 -1.16 -10.97
CA ASN A 70 2.52 -1.76 -12.29
C ASN A 70 1.59 -2.97 -12.44
N ASN A 71 1.20 -3.26 -13.69
CA ASN A 71 0.35 -4.40 -14.02
C ASN A 71 1.15 -5.44 -14.82
N LEU A 72 1.70 -6.44 -14.12
CA LEU A 72 2.48 -7.50 -14.72
C LEU A 72 1.63 -8.66 -15.27
N LEU A 73 0.31 -8.59 -15.15
CA LEU A 73 -0.60 -9.69 -15.52
C LEU A 73 -1.54 -9.33 -16.69
N ASP A 74 -1.38 -8.16 -17.28
CA ASP A 74 -2.19 -7.75 -18.46
C ASP A 74 -2.20 -8.83 -19.54
N ASP A 75 -3.29 -9.02 -20.23
CA ASP A 75 -3.37 -9.99 -21.36
C ASP A 75 -2.50 -9.56 -22.53
N ASP A 76 -2.24 -8.28 -22.69
CA ASP A 76 -1.32 -7.73 -23.67
C ASP A 76 0.15 -7.96 -23.24
N PRO A 77 0.93 -8.75 -24.01
CA PRO A 77 2.32 -9.07 -23.67
C PRO A 77 3.24 -7.83 -23.63
N GLU A 78 3.02 -6.87 -24.53
CA GLU A 78 3.87 -5.66 -24.59
C GLU A 78 3.68 -4.82 -23.33
N LYS A 79 2.43 -4.69 -22.85
CA LYS A 79 2.12 -3.99 -21.59
C LYS A 79 2.72 -4.69 -20.39
N ARG A 80 2.67 -6.04 -20.35
CA ARG A 80 3.30 -6.82 -19.27
C ARG A 80 4.80 -6.60 -19.20
N ASP A 81 5.47 -6.68 -20.34
CA ASP A 81 6.93 -6.57 -20.42
C ASP A 81 7.39 -5.14 -20.07
N ALA A 82 6.66 -4.13 -20.55
CA ALA A 82 6.90 -2.75 -20.16
C ALA A 82 6.67 -2.52 -18.66
N ALA A 83 5.64 -3.13 -18.08
CA ALA A 83 5.37 -3.05 -16.64
C ALA A 83 6.47 -3.73 -15.81
N ALA A 84 6.93 -4.91 -16.23
CA ALA A 84 8.03 -5.61 -15.57
C ALA A 84 9.33 -4.80 -15.62
N SER A 85 9.66 -4.19 -16.78
CA SER A 85 10.82 -3.31 -16.92
C SER A 85 10.77 -2.09 -15.98
N ARG A 86 9.59 -1.45 -15.87
CA ARG A 86 9.40 -0.31 -14.94
C ARG A 86 9.56 -0.73 -13.48
N LEU A 87 8.98 -1.87 -13.09
CA LEU A 87 9.09 -2.36 -11.71
C LEU A 87 10.54 -2.75 -11.37
N HIS A 88 11.26 -3.36 -12.31
CA HIS A 88 12.69 -3.67 -12.16
C HIS A 88 13.50 -2.40 -11.87
N LYS A 89 13.34 -1.35 -12.67
CA LYS A 89 14.01 -0.06 -12.45
C LYS A 89 13.62 0.59 -11.13
N ALA A 90 12.34 0.47 -10.73
CA ALA A 90 11.87 1.00 -9.45
C ALA A 90 12.53 0.31 -8.25
N ILE A 91 12.75 -1.01 -8.30
CA ILE A 91 13.47 -1.75 -7.25
C ILE A 91 14.94 -1.31 -7.18
N GLU A 92 15.61 -1.16 -8.33
CA GLU A 92 16.98 -0.66 -8.37
C GLU A 92 17.10 0.77 -7.83
N ALA A 93 16.16 1.65 -8.20
CA ALA A 93 16.09 3.01 -7.69
C ALA A 93 15.81 3.04 -6.18
N ALA A 94 14.89 2.22 -5.68
CA ALA A 94 14.58 2.10 -4.26
C ALA A 94 15.83 1.70 -3.45
N SER A 95 16.59 0.72 -3.95
CA SER A 95 17.86 0.32 -3.33
C SER A 95 18.87 1.47 -3.27
N ARG A 96 19.01 2.27 -4.34
CA ARG A 96 19.90 3.45 -4.35
C ARG A 96 19.42 4.55 -3.42
N LEU A 97 18.13 4.77 -3.35
CA LEU A 97 17.49 5.74 -2.45
C LEU A 97 17.55 5.32 -0.98
N GLY A 98 17.90 4.06 -0.71
CA GLY A 98 17.93 3.52 0.66
C GLY A 98 16.55 3.31 1.27
N THR A 99 15.47 3.29 0.46
CA THR A 99 14.13 2.99 0.96
C THR A 99 13.89 1.48 0.97
N PRO A 100 13.34 0.93 2.07
CA PRO A 100 13.24 -0.53 2.22
C PRO A 100 12.08 -1.16 1.43
N ALA A 101 11.11 -0.35 0.93
CA ALA A 101 9.89 -0.87 0.36
C ALA A 101 9.52 -0.27 -1.00
N VAL A 102 9.15 -1.15 -1.93
CA VAL A 102 8.46 -0.81 -3.18
C VAL A 102 7.03 -1.33 -3.11
N ILE A 103 6.07 -0.43 -3.25
CA ILE A 103 4.64 -0.74 -3.22
C ILE A 103 4.15 -0.91 -4.65
N THR A 104 3.54 -2.05 -4.97
CA THR A 104 3.02 -2.35 -6.32
C THR A 104 1.77 -3.22 -6.26
N HIS A 105 1.05 -3.34 -7.38
CA HIS A 105 -0.06 -4.28 -7.48
C HIS A 105 0.41 -5.67 -7.93
N ALA A 106 -0.33 -6.72 -7.56
CA ALA A 106 -0.14 -8.05 -8.16
C ALA A 106 -0.49 -8.04 -9.66
N GLY A 107 -1.44 -7.19 -10.05
CA GLY A 107 -1.87 -7.01 -11.42
C GLY A 107 -3.18 -7.71 -11.78
N SER A 108 -3.62 -7.52 -13.01
CA SER A 108 -4.88 -8.02 -13.54
C SER A 108 -4.82 -8.26 -15.05
N PRO A 109 -5.70 -9.13 -15.61
CA PRO A 109 -5.65 -9.46 -17.03
C PRO A 109 -6.03 -8.32 -17.98
N VAL A 110 -6.83 -7.35 -17.54
CA VAL A 110 -7.43 -6.31 -18.40
C VAL A 110 -7.25 -4.89 -17.89
N GLY A 111 -6.25 -4.65 -17.06
CA GLY A 111 -6.01 -3.36 -16.43
C GLY A 111 -7.04 -3.00 -15.34
N PHE A 112 -6.90 -1.81 -14.79
CA PHE A 112 -7.75 -1.35 -13.69
C PHE A 112 -9.10 -0.85 -14.19
N ARG A 113 -10.06 -1.73 -14.37
CA ARG A 113 -11.44 -1.33 -14.61
C ARG A 113 -12.25 -1.43 -13.34
N PHE A 114 -12.82 -0.34 -12.92
CA PHE A 114 -13.51 -0.18 -11.63
C PHE A 114 -14.87 -0.89 -11.55
N TYR A 115 -15.43 -1.45 -12.56
CA TYR A 115 -16.69 -2.20 -12.58
C TYR A 115 -16.70 -3.17 -13.74
N GLY A 116 -16.14 -4.29 -13.58
CA GLY A 116 -16.27 -5.33 -14.57
C GLY A 116 -16.08 -6.67 -13.92
N GLY A 117 -17.06 -7.10 -13.19
CA GLY A 117 -17.40 -8.44 -12.81
C GLY A 117 -16.35 -9.53 -13.00
N TYR A 118 -15.20 -9.45 -12.31
CA TYR A 118 -14.23 -10.54 -12.30
C TYR A 118 -14.37 -11.44 -11.09
N SER A 119 -15.26 -11.11 -10.19
CA SER A 119 -15.78 -12.08 -9.25
C SER A 119 -16.84 -12.92 -9.96
N ALA A 120 -16.40 -13.70 -10.92
CA ALA A 120 -17.22 -14.81 -11.34
C ALA A 120 -17.45 -15.69 -10.10
N PRO A 121 -18.68 -16.13 -9.81
CA PRO A 121 -18.94 -17.07 -8.73
C PRO A 121 -18.01 -18.27 -8.86
N PRO A 122 -17.59 -18.89 -7.74
CA PRO A 122 -16.78 -20.10 -7.77
C PRO A 122 -17.38 -21.14 -8.74
N GLY A 123 -16.54 -21.70 -9.59
CA GLY A 123 -16.96 -22.67 -10.62
C GLY A 123 -17.48 -22.06 -11.93
N ASN A 124 -17.48 -20.74 -12.07
CA ASN A 124 -17.77 -20.13 -13.38
C ASN A 124 -16.62 -20.39 -14.35
N PRO A 125 -16.92 -20.77 -15.61
CA PRO A 125 -15.89 -20.98 -16.65
C PRO A 125 -15.01 -19.76 -16.93
N SER A 126 -15.42 -18.56 -16.52
CA SER A 126 -14.64 -17.33 -16.62
C SER A 126 -13.69 -17.10 -15.43
N ASP A 127 -13.64 -18.00 -14.44
CA ASP A 127 -12.66 -17.92 -13.36
C ASP A 127 -11.25 -18.23 -13.88
N ARG A 128 -10.44 -17.21 -14.00
CA ARG A 128 -9.05 -17.29 -14.43
C ARG A 128 -8.06 -17.29 -13.26
N SER A 129 -8.53 -17.44 -12.04
CA SER A 129 -7.69 -17.26 -10.84
C SER A 129 -6.46 -18.18 -10.83
N THR A 130 -6.61 -19.44 -11.23
CA THR A 130 -5.49 -20.41 -11.30
C THR A 130 -4.49 -20.06 -12.40
N GLU A 131 -4.94 -19.68 -13.58
CA GLU A 131 -4.09 -19.20 -14.67
C GLU A 131 -3.31 -17.95 -14.23
N LEU A 132 -4.00 -17.00 -13.60
CA LEU A 132 -3.39 -15.73 -13.19
C LEU A 132 -2.39 -15.89 -12.05
N VAL A 133 -2.60 -16.81 -11.12
CA VAL A 133 -1.59 -17.17 -10.10
C VAL A 133 -0.37 -17.82 -10.76
N GLY A 134 -0.57 -18.66 -11.76
CA GLY A 134 0.55 -19.21 -12.56
C GLY A 134 1.33 -18.11 -13.28
N ARG A 135 0.64 -17.17 -13.90
CA ARG A 135 1.25 -15.99 -14.55
C ARG A 135 1.96 -15.09 -13.54
N PHE A 136 1.37 -14.88 -12.36
CA PHE A 136 2.00 -14.16 -11.26
C PHE A 136 3.32 -14.82 -10.88
N LYS A 137 3.33 -16.13 -10.66
CA LYS A 137 4.55 -16.89 -10.35
C LYS A 137 5.65 -16.66 -11.40
N GLU A 138 5.30 -16.82 -12.68
CA GLU A 138 6.25 -16.61 -13.79
C GLU A 138 6.85 -15.19 -13.77
N ARG A 139 6.00 -14.18 -13.59
CA ARG A 139 6.40 -12.79 -13.72
C ARG A 139 7.05 -12.22 -12.47
N PHE A 140 6.60 -12.62 -11.28
CA PHE A 140 7.13 -12.10 -10.04
C PHE A 140 8.37 -12.83 -9.53
N THR A 141 8.61 -14.09 -9.92
CA THR A 141 9.82 -14.81 -9.49
C THR A 141 11.13 -14.04 -9.80
N PRO A 142 11.38 -13.57 -11.03
CA PRO A 142 12.58 -12.79 -11.33
C PRO A 142 12.60 -11.42 -10.63
N ILE A 143 11.47 -10.78 -10.45
CA ILE A 143 11.33 -9.49 -9.78
C ILE A 143 11.64 -9.63 -8.28
N VAL A 144 11.11 -10.66 -7.64
CA VAL A 144 11.36 -10.93 -6.22
C VAL A 144 12.83 -11.27 -5.98
N LYS A 145 13.44 -12.07 -6.88
CA LYS A 145 14.88 -12.37 -6.82
C LYS A 145 15.73 -11.09 -6.90
N LEU A 146 15.39 -10.16 -7.79
CA LEU A 146 16.05 -8.86 -7.84
C LEU A 146 15.89 -8.09 -6.52
N ALA A 147 14.68 -8.09 -5.96
CA ALA A 147 14.41 -7.41 -4.69
C ALA A 147 15.25 -8.00 -3.54
N GLU A 148 15.41 -9.33 -3.49
CA GLU A 148 16.31 -10.02 -2.56
C GLU A 148 17.76 -9.56 -2.73
N GLU A 149 18.26 -9.55 -3.96
CA GLU A 149 19.62 -9.11 -4.29
C GLU A 149 19.87 -7.64 -3.92
N LYS A 150 18.85 -6.80 -4.01
CA LYS A 150 18.95 -5.36 -3.73
C LYS A 150 18.60 -5.00 -2.28
N GLY A 151 18.17 -5.96 -1.46
CA GLY A 151 17.76 -5.70 -0.08
C GLY A 151 16.45 -4.90 0.03
N VAL A 152 15.57 -4.97 -0.98
CA VAL A 152 14.30 -4.25 -1.05
C VAL A 152 13.15 -5.22 -0.80
N LYS A 153 12.11 -4.76 -0.08
CA LYS A 153 10.86 -5.49 0.10
C LYS A 153 9.83 -5.06 -0.94
N ILE A 154 9.12 -6.01 -1.51
CA ILE A 154 7.95 -5.75 -2.36
C ILE A 154 6.71 -5.89 -1.47
N ALA A 155 5.98 -4.81 -1.31
CA ALA A 155 4.69 -4.79 -0.65
C ALA A 155 3.59 -4.77 -1.71
N LEU A 156 2.87 -5.88 -1.87
CA LEU A 156 1.71 -5.92 -2.76
C LEU A 156 0.60 -5.07 -2.16
N ASP A 157 0.22 -4.03 -2.86
CA ASP A 157 -0.98 -3.27 -2.52
C ASP A 157 -2.19 -4.16 -2.74
N VAL A 158 -2.84 -4.53 -1.64
CA VAL A 158 -4.02 -5.41 -1.64
C VAL A 158 -5.31 -4.63 -1.89
N ALA A 159 -5.16 -3.51 -2.58
CA ALA A 159 -6.28 -2.70 -3.04
C ALA A 159 -7.24 -3.54 -3.89
N VAL A 160 -8.51 -3.43 -3.55
CA VAL A 160 -9.58 -4.08 -4.30
C VAL A 160 -9.93 -3.23 -5.52
N ARG A 161 -8.95 -2.77 -6.24
CA ARG A 161 -9.23 -2.30 -7.60
C ARG A 161 -9.51 -3.52 -8.43
N MET A 162 -10.66 -3.50 -9.09
CA MET A 162 -11.11 -4.62 -9.87
C MET A 162 -10.06 -5.02 -10.88
N GLY A 163 -9.71 -6.29 -10.80
CA GLY A 163 -8.66 -6.86 -11.57
C GLY A 163 -7.31 -7.03 -10.87
N ASN A 164 -7.08 -6.49 -9.66
CA ASN A 164 -5.95 -6.91 -8.87
C ASN A 164 -6.24 -8.29 -8.28
N ILE A 165 -5.47 -9.32 -8.68
CA ILE A 165 -5.72 -10.69 -8.20
C ILE A 165 -5.50 -10.84 -6.69
N ALA A 166 -4.65 -10.03 -6.07
CA ALA A 166 -4.44 -10.03 -4.62
C ALA A 166 -5.51 -9.18 -3.90
N CYS A 167 -6.79 -9.48 -4.13
CA CYS A 167 -7.91 -8.65 -3.66
C CYS A 167 -8.60 -9.16 -2.40
N ASN A 168 -8.27 -10.34 -1.89
CA ASN A 168 -8.86 -10.92 -0.69
C ASN A 168 -7.89 -11.92 -0.03
N PRO A 169 -8.11 -12.32 1.24
CA PRO A 169 -7.22 -13.20 1.98
C PRO A 169 -6.87 -14.51 1.26
N GLN A 170 -7.85 -15.18 0.66
CA GLN A 170 -7.59 -16.42 -0.10
C GLN A 170 -6.62 -16.18 -1.26
N MET A 171 -6.72 -15.05 -1.93
CA MET A 171 -5.81 -14.73 -3.04
C MET A 171 -4.46 -14.24 -2.54
N TRP A 172 -4.39 -13.58 -1.37
CA TRP A 172 -3.11 -13.22 -0.73
C TRP A 172 -2.31 -14.49 -0.41
N GLU A 173 -2.93 -15.51 0.20
CA GLU A 173 -2.29 -16.82 0.43
C GLU A 173 -1.73 -17.38 -0.88
N ARG A 174 -2.57 -17.46 -1.92
CA ARG A 174 -2.18 -18.07 -3.20
C ARG A 174 -1.02 -17.36 -3.90
N VAL A 175 -0.96 -16.03 -3.86
CA VAL A 175 0.15 -15.28 -4.50
C VAL A 175 1.43 -15.38 -3.67
N LEU A 176 1.34 -15.38 -2.32
CA LEU A 176 2.50 -15.57 -1.45
C LEU A 176 3.06 -16.97 -1.56
N ASP A 177 2.20 -18.01 -1.62
CA ASP A 177 2.61 -19.41 -1.81
C ASP A 177 3.20 -19.66 -3.20
N ALA A 178 2.73 -18.95 -4.22
CA ALA A 178 3.25 -19.08 -5.58
C ALA A 178 4.71 -18.59 -5.71
N VAL A 179 5.10 -17.58 -4.91
CA VAL A 179 6.45 -17.02 -4.91
C VAL A 179 6.90 -16.82 -3.45
N PRO A 180 7.24 -17.92 -2.75
CA PRO A 180 7.66 -17.86 -1.35
C PRO A 180 8.99 -17.13 -1.21
N SER A 181 8.97 -15.99 -0.49
CA SER A 181 10.14 -15.15 -0.24
C SER A 181 9.91 -14.24 0.95
N ASP A 182 11.01 -13.90 1.65
CA ASP A 182 11.00 -12.85 2.66
C ASP A 182 11.09 -11.44 2.05
N SER A 183 11.26 -11.32 0.75
CA SER A 183 11.20 -10.03 0.04
C SER A 183 9.85 -9.76 -0.62
N LEU A 184 8.88 -10.68 -0.53
CA LEU A 184 7.51 -10.50 -1.00
C LEU A 184 6.54 -10.54 0.18
N GLY A 185 5.75 -9.49 0.32
CA GLY A 185 4.71 -9.34 1.32
C GLY A 185 3.59 -8.43 0.84
N LEU A 186 2.83 -7.90 1.78
CA LEU A 186 1.60 -7.16 1.53
C LEU A 186 1.71 -5.73 2.06
N SER A 187 0.98 -4.80 1.45
CA SER A 187 0.65 -3.49 2.01
C SER A 187 -0.75 -3.55 2.61
N CYS A 188 -0.86 -3.21 3.90
CA CYS A 188 -2.12 -3.17 4.62
C CYS A 188 -2.91 -1.91 4.24
N ASP A 189 -4.06 -2.07 3.59
CA ASP A 189 -5.02 -0.97 3.37
C ASP A 189 -6.44 -1.42 3.74
N PRO A 190 -6.84 -1.28 5.00
CA PRO A 190 -8.13 -1.77 5.49
C PRO A 190 -9.33 -0.97 4.95
N SER A 191 -9.12 0.17 4.30
CA SER A 191 -10.20 0.95 3.69
C SER A 191 -10.91 0.18 2.58
N HIS A 192 -10.16 -0.63 1.83
CA HIS A 192 -10.72 -1.50 0.81
C HIS A 192 -11.52 -2.65 1.42
N TRP A 193 -11.08 -3.16 2.57
CA TRP A 193 -11.69 -4.33 3.20
C TRP A 193 -13.06 -4.02 3.80
N LEU A 194 -13.26 -2.79 4.28
CA LEU A 194 -14.54 -2.39 4.87
C LEU A 194 -15.68 -2.55 3.86
N TRP A 195 -15.58 -1.97 2.68
CA TRP A 195 -16.65 -2.08 1.69
C TRP A 195 -16.66 -3.43 0.95
N MET A 196 -15.55 -4.17 0.97
CA MET A 196 -15.48 -5.56 0.48
C MET A 196 -16.00 -6.57 1.50
N MET A 197 -16.41 -6.13 2.69
CA MET A 197 -16.89 -6.99 3.76
C MET A 197 -15.86 -8.02 4.26
N ILE A 198 -14.57 -7.72 4.14
CA ILE A 198 -13.46 -8.47 4.77
C ILE A 198 -13.34 -7.94 6.20
N LEU A 199 -14.16 -8.46 7.09
CA LEU A 199 -14.36 -7.92 8.43
C LEU A 199 -14.30 -9.03 9.49
N PRO A 200 -13.78 -8.70 10.69
CA PRO A 200 -13.14 -7.44 11.04
C PRO A 200 -11.72 -7.34 10.42
N PRO A 201 -11.23 -6.14 10.08
CA PRO A 201 -9.92 -5.96 9.45
C PRO A 201 -8.76 -6.53 10.27
N GLU A 202 -8.83 -6.44 11.59
CA GLU A 202 -7.79 -6.92 12.51
C GLU A 202 -7.58 -8.43 12.43
N ASP A 203 -8.59 -9.21 12.06
CA ASP A 203 -8.43 -10.66 11.88
C ASP A 203 -7.61 -10.97 10.62
N ALA A 204 -7.86 -10.23 9.52
CA ALA A 204 -7.06 -10.33 8.32
C ALA A 204 -5.60 -9.91 8.59
N ILE A 205 -5.38 -8.86 9.41
CA ILE A 205 -4.04 -8.43 9.80
C ILE A 205 -3.32 -9.52 10.58
N ARG A 206 -3.97 -10.14 11.56
CA ARG A 206 -3.37 -11.23 12.37
C ARG A 206 -3.11 -12.50 11.56
N ALA A 207 -4.03 -12.85 10.63
CA ALA A 207 -3.88 -14.03 9.79
C ALA A 207 -2.62 -13.97 8.89
N PHE A 208 -2.16 -12.78 8.54
CA PHE A 208 -0.96 -12.58 7.72
C PHE A 208 0.20 -11.96 8.51
N ALA A 209 0.30 -12.27 9.81
CA ALA A 209 1.40 -11.81 10.65
C ALA A 209 2.78 -12.13 10.03
N GLY A 210 3.69 -11.15 10.06
CA GLY A 210 5.02 -11.26 9.45
C GLY A 210 5.07 -11.05 7.93
N LYS A 211 3.91 -10.84 7.27
CA LYS A 211 3.84 -10.55 5.82
C LYS A 211 3.46 -9.11 5.49
N TRP A 212 3.19 -8.26 6.48
CA TRP A 212 2.94 -6.83 6.28
C TRP A 212 4.26 -6.10 6.17
N TYR A 213 4.55 -5.52 5.01
CA TYR A 213 5.78 -4.77 4.74
C TYR A 213 5.54 -3.28 4.58
N TYR A 214 4.30 -2.90 4.38
CA TYR A 214 3.86 -1.51 4.32
C TYR A 214 2.44 -1.37 4.88
N ALA A 215 2.05 -0.16 5.27
CA ALA A 215 0.67 0.13 5.66
C ALA A 215 0.21 1.46 5.06
N ASP A 216 -0.73 1.36 4.14
CA ASP A 216 -1.52 2.48 3.65
C ASP A 216 -2.69 2.69 4.59
N VAL A 217 -2.74 3.87 5.22
CA VAL A 217 -3.77 4.20 6.19
C VAL A 217 -4.74 5.19 5.57
N LYS A 218 -5.80 4.63 5.07
CA LYS A 218 -6.95 5.27 4.49
C LYS A 218 -8.20 4.74 5.15
N ASP A 219 -9.17 5.57 5.42
CA ASP A 219 -10.45 5.18 6.02
C ASP A 219 -11.53 5.02 4.95
N CYS A 220 -12.66 4.51 5.34
CA CYS A 220 -13.79 4.30 4.45
C CYS A 220 -15.11 4.51 5.21
N GLU A 221 -16.10 5.00 4.51
CA GLU A 221 -17.48 5.12 4.98
C GLU A 221 -18.42 4.34 4.07
N VAL A 222 -19.25 3.49 4.64
CA VAL A 222 -20.33 2.76 3.96
C VAL A 222 -21.67 3.35 4.35
N SER A 223 -22.40 3.89 3.37
CA SER A 223 -23.76 4.37 3.55
C SER A 223 -24.75 3.21 3.47
N ARG A 224 -25.27 2.81 4.62
CA ARG A 224 -26.29 1.75 4.68
C ARG A 224 -27.56 2.11 3.91
N GLU A 225 -27.94 3.39 3.89
CA GLU A 225 -29.10 3.86 3.14
C GLU A 225 -28.90 3.69 1.63
N MET A 226 -27.75 4.15 1.11
CA MET A 226 -27.45 4.02 -0.32
C MET A 226 -27.30 2.55 -0.72
N LEU A 227 -26.65 1.74 0.12
CA LEU A 227 -26.50 0.30 -0.10
C LEU A 227 -27.89 -0.39 -0.14
N PHE A 228 -28.80 -0.04 0.77
CA PHE A 228 -30.17 -0.57 0.78
C PHE A 228 -30.96 -0.19 -0.49
N ARG A 229 -30.81 1.07 -0.95
CA ARG A 229 -31.54 1.57 -2.14
C ARG A 229 -31.03 1.03 -3.46
N GLN A 230 -29.72 0.81 -3.60
CA GLN A 230 -29.09 0.54 -4.88
C GLN A 230 -28.38 -0.83 -4.95
N GLY A 231 -28.21 -1.49 -3.82
CA GLY A 231 -27.38 -2.70 -3.72
C GLY A 231 -25.88 -2.41 -3.98
N ILE A 232 -25.09 -3.46 -3.98
CA ILE A 232 -23.62 -3.36 -4.17
C ILE A 232 -23.21 -2.91 -5.58
N ILE A 233 -24.12 -2.99 -6.56
CA ILE A 233 -23.87 -2.60 -7.95
C ILE A 233 -24.11 -1.09 -8.15
N GLY A 234 -24.79 -0.44 -7.22
CA GLY A 234 -25.05 1.00 -7.25
C GLY A 234 -23.81 1.82 -6.98
N ASN A 235 -23.92 3.14 -7.21
CA ASN A 235 -22.82 4.08 -6.98
C ASN A 235 -22.98 4.78 -5.62
N TRP A 236 -21.87 5.26 -5.08
CA TRP A 236 -21.83 6.15 -3.91
C TRP A 236 -22.32 5.53 -2.61
N TRP A 237 -22.47 4.22 -2.50
CA TRP A 237 -22.83 3.56 -1.24
C TRP A 237 -21.62 3.39 -0.31
N TRP A 238 -20.39 3.62 -0.82
CA TRP A 238 -19.16 3.73 -0.04
C TRP A 238 -18.27 4.86 -0.59
N GLN A 239 -17.42 5.41 0.26
CA GLN A 239 -16.47 6.47 -0.10
C GLN A 239 -15.23 6.34 0.76
N TYR A 240 -14.07 6.64 0.19
CA TYR A 240 -12.86 6.77 0.99
C TYR A 240 -12.92 8.02 1.86
N ARG A 241 -12.29 7.92 3.03
CA ARG A 241 -12.14 8.98 4.01
C ARG A 241 -10.69 9.03 4.50
N VAL A 242 -10.26 10.16 5.01
CA VAL A 242 -9.02 10.20 5.79
C VAL A 242 -9.25 9.53 7.15
N PRO A 243 -8.20 8.95 7.78
CA PRO A 243 -8.31 8.33 9.10
C PRO A 243 -9.02 9.23 10.12
N GLY A 244 -10.03 8.65 10.79
CA GLY A 244 -10.86 9.32 11.78
C GLY A 244 -12.12 10.00 11.22
N ARG A 245 -12.34 9.98 9.91
CA ARG A 245 -13.58 10.44 9.28
C ARG A 245 -14.44 9.31 8.72
N GLY A 246 -13.93 8.10 8.73
CA GLY A 246 -14.66 6.90 8.28
C GLY A 246 -15.16 6.05 9.44
N GLN A 247 -15.21 4.76 9.21
CA GLN A 247 -15.82 3.78 10.13
C GLN A 247 -14.81 2.77 10.68
N LEU A 248 -13.53 2.88 10.32
CA LEU A 248 -12.49 2.00 10.81
C LEU A 248 -12.04 2.38 12.22
N ASN A 249 -11.84 1.37 13.08
CA ASN A 249 -11.28 1.59 14.40
C ASN A 249 -9.75 1.53 14.34
N TRP A 250 -9.12 2.69 14.21
CA TRP A 250 -7.66 2.76 14.07
C TRP A 250 -6.90 2.29 15.31
N GLY A 251 -7.49 2.40 16.49
CA GLY A 251 -6.87 1.87 17.71
C GLY A 251 -6.72 0.35 17.65
N THR A 252 -7.76 -0.39 17.23
CA THR A 252 -7.70 -1.86 17.11
C THR A 252 -6.84 -2.30 15.93
N ILE A 253 -6.89 -1.58 14.81
CA ILE A 253 -6.08 -1.87 13.61
C ILE A 253 -4.58 -1.70 13.91
N ILE A 254 -4.18 -0.59 14.54
CA ILE A 254 -2.79 -0.35 14.92
C ILE A 254 -2.33 -1.38 15.94
N GLY A 255 -3.20 -1.75 16.91
CA GLY A 255 -2.93 -2.84 17.84
C GLY A 255 -2.66 -4.16 17.13
N ALA A 256 -3.50 -4.54 16.17
CA ALA A 256 -3.32 -5.77 15.39
C ALA A 256 -2.04 -5.76 14.53
N LEU A 257 -1.68 -4.62 13.94
CA LEU A 257 -0.41 -4.47 13.21
C LEU A 257 0.79 -4.69 14.12
N LEU A 258 0.79 -4.08 15.31
CA LEU A 258 1.85 -4.28 16.32
C LEU A 258 1.95 -5.74 16.77
N GLU A 259 0.81 -6.38 17.06
CA GLU A 259 0.73 -7.81 17.42
C GLU A 259 1.27 -8.72 16.31
N SER A 260 1.03 -8.34 15.06
CA SER A 260 1.52 -9.06 13.86
C SER A 260 3.00 -8.83 13.55
N GLY A 261 3.71 -8.06 14.39
CA GLY A 261 5.13 -7.75 14.21
C GLY A 261 5.44 -6.60 13.28
N TYR A 262 4.42 -5.92 12.75
CA TYR A 262 4.64 -4.73 11.93
C TYR A 262 4.96 -3.50 12.79
N ASP A 263 6.06 -2.85 12.50
CA ASP A 263 6.51 -1.64 13.21
C ASP A 263 7.35 -0.76 12.28
N TYR A 264 6.74 -0.36 11.19
CA TYR A 264 7.41 0.53 10.23
C TYR A 264 6.67 1.86 10.15
N VAL A 265 5.97 2.16 9.08
CA VAL A 265 5.26 3.42 8.88
C VAL A 265 3.76 3.21 8.70
N LEU A 266 2.99 4.18 9.16
CA LEU A 266 1.60 4.38 8.81
C LEU A 266 1.54 5.49 7.76
N CYS A 267 1.32 5.14 6.49
CA CYS A 267 1.34 6.09 5.39
C CYS A 267 -0.06 6.62 5.09
N VAL A 268 -0.32 7.86 5.46
CA VAL A 268 -1.62 8.50 5.19
C VAL A 268 -1.79 8.68 3.68
N GLU A 269 -2.85 8.07 3.16
CA GLU A 269 -3.30 8.23 1.79
C GLU A 269 -4.65 8.96 1.78
N ASN A 270 -4.74 10.08 1.05
CA ASN A 270 -5.95 10.89 1.04
C ASN A 270 -6.69 10.78 -0.29
N GLU A 271 -7.80 10.04 -0.28
CA GLU A 271 -8.79 9.99 -1.34
C GLU A 271 -10.17 10.48 -0.84
N ASP A 272 -10.22 11.27 0.23
CA ASP A 272 -11.46 11.85 0.77
C ASP A 272 -11.89 13.06 -0.07
N HIS A 273 -12.92 12.88 -0.88
CA HIS A 273 -13.48 13.97 -1.69
C HIS A 273 -14.09 15.10 -0.85
N GLY A 274 -14.45 14.83 0.41
CA GLY A 274 -14.98 15.85 1.33
C GLY A 274 -13.90 16.66 2.06
N LEU A 275 -12.65 16.19 2.02
CA LEU A 275 -11.49 16.89 2.62
C LEU A 275 -10.21 16.60 1.81
N PRO A 276 -10.14 17.10 0.57
CA PRO A 276 -9.02 16.81 -0.32
C PRO A 276 -7.73 17.52 0.11
N GLY A 277 -6.62 17.01 -0.41
CA GLY A 277 -5.30 17.65 -0.29
C GLY A 277 -4.69 17.52 1.10
N LEU A 278 -3.77 18.44 1.41
CA LEU A 278 -2.93 18.37 2.60
C LEU A 278 -3.70 18.54 3.92
N ALA A 279 -4.83 19.25 3.90
CA ALA A 279 -5.67 19.39 5.09
C ALA A 279 -6.22 18.04 5.57
N GLY A 280 -6.59 17.17 4.63
CA GLY A 280 -7.01 15.81 4.96
C GLY A 280 -5.84 14.96 5.46
N ILE A 281 -4.68 15.07 4.82
CA ILE A 281 -3.46 14.37 5.25
C ILE A 281 -3.08 14.76 6.68
N ASP A 282 -3.07 16.06 7.01
CA ASP A 282 -2.79 16.57 8.36
C ASP A 282 -3.80 16.02 9.39
N LEU A 283 -5.09 16.06 9.07
CA LEU A 283 -6.12 15.53 9.96
C LEU A 283 -5.92 14.03 10.23
N GLY A 284 -5.67 13.24 9.19
CA GLY A 284 -5.41 11.81 9.29
C GLY A 284 -4.16 11.51 10.12
N GLY A 285 -3.07 12.21 9.87
CA GLY A 285 -1.82 12.07 10.63
C GLY A 285 -2.01 12.35 12.12
N ARG A 286 -2.66 13.47 12.47
CA ARG A 286 -2.99 13.81 13.87
C ARG A 286 -3.92 12.79 14.54
N HIS A 287 -4.87 12.22 13.78
CA HIS A 287 -5.76 11.19 14.33
C HIS A 287 -4.99 9.91 14.67
N LEU A 288 -4.12 9.45 13.78
CA LEU A 288 -3.31 8.24 14.00
C LEU A 288 -2.31 8.41 15.15
N ARG A 289 -1.73 9.60 15.30
CA ARG A 289 -0.75 9.89 16.36
C ARG A 289 -1.30 9.64 17.78
N GLN A 290 -2.62 9.71 17.96
CA GLN A 290 -3.25 9.45 19.26
C GLN A 290 -3.13 7.99 19.73
N PHE A 291 -2.87 7.06 18.82
CA PHE A 291 -2.75 5.63 19.11
C PHE A 291 -1.31 5.13 19.17
N LEU A 292 -0.35 6.03 18.96
CA LEU A 292 1.07 5.72 18.99
C LEU A 292 1.74 6.27 20.25
N PRO A 293 2.80 5.61 20.76
CA PRO A 293 3.64 6.20 21.80
C PRO A 293 4.17 7.56 21.35
N LYS A 294 4.45 8.43 22.32
CA LYS A 294 5.08 9.71 22.00
C LYS A 294 6.45 9.48 21.38
N LYS A 295 6.78 10.28 20.40
CA LYS A 295 8.06 10.22 19.70
C LYS A 295 9.22 10.34 20.67
N GLY A 296 10.15 9.37 20.64
CA GLY A 296 11.32 9.31 21.52
C GLY A 296 11.08 8.71 22.92
N GLU A 297 9.86 8.29 23.24
CA GLU A 297 9.63 7.46 24.43
C GLU A 297 10.01 6.01 24.10
N PRO A 298 10.82 5.35 24.96
CA PRO A 298 11.17 3.95 24.76
C PRO A 298 9.90 3.09 24.86
N TYR A 299 9.71 2.26 23.87
CA TYR A 299 8.59 1.33 23.79
C TYR A 299 9.14 -0.09 23.79
N ASP A 300 9.14 -0.70 24.99
CA ASP A 300 9.51 -2.11 25.15
C ASP A 300 8.31 -2.99 24.82
N ARG A 301 8.36 -3.69 23.69
CA ARG A 301 7.38 -4.73 23.40
C ARG A 301 7.56 -5.89 24.36
N PRO A 302 6.54 -6.27 25.12
CA PRO A 302 6.60 -7.54 25.83
C PRO A 302 6.72 -8.66 24.81
N PRO A 303 7.71 -9.56 24.93
CA PRO A 303 7.87 -10.66 24.00
C PRO A 303 6.64 -11.58 24.06
N GLY A 304 5.90 -11.66 22.98
CA GLY A 304 4.96 -12.74 22.74
C GLY A 304 3.69 -12.78 23.60
N PHE A 305 3.03 -11.66 23.81
CA PHE A 305 1.77 -11.65 24.58
C PHE A 305 0.63 -12.45 23.92
N TRP A 306 0.66 -12.61 22.62
CA TRP A 306 -0.29 -13.40 21.84
C TRP A 306 0.47 -14.21 20.78
N LYS A 307 1.06 -15.35 21.18
CA LYS A 307 1.38 -16.40 20.22
C LYS A 307 0.10 -17.22 20.04
N VAL A 308 -0.51 -17.13 18.90
CA VAL A 308 -1.41 -18.18 18.40
C VAL A 308 -0.49 -19.32 18.01
N GLU A 309 -0.50 -20.41 18.81
CA GLU A 309 0.12 -21.68 18.44
C GLU A 309 -0.65 -22.35 17.30
#